data_05e0a7e519d15d015cd26ff067fe4e23
#
_entry.id   05e0a7e519d15d015cd26ff067fe4e23
#
_cell.length_a   1.000
_cell.length_b   1.000
_cell.length_c   1.000
_cell.angle_alpha   90.00
_cell.angle_beta   90.00
_cell.angle_gamma   90.00
#
_symmetry.space_group_name_H-M   'P 1'
#
loop_
_entity.id
_entity.type
_entity.pdbx_description
1 polymer ?
#
loop_
_entity_poly.entity_id
_entity_poly.type
_entity_poly.pdbx_seq_one_letter_code
_entity_poly.pdbx_strand_id
1 'polypeptide(L)'
;MLKRSYYGLLSTISLSAFGDAFGLLAMEWLVYELTGSKLAMGALALSSGIPELVLRLIGSPLSDRLPRVRFMACLAAVRLLAIALPLGMGLAGQLQLWHLFAAAGLSGACAALFMPTAMAVIPGVADSRKLVRAFAVIDGCKGAAALLGPALAGVITAASGALPALGINMLCYTAAIATLLCLPKLPKPDAAPGRFSLAAYMREIAEGFTFYKQFPAMFTIMLMASVSNLSSIAVWTMMVPYVREVLHRDAAAMGTLTTASALGTLVGLGVISLLGEITHRRLVMLGSLGTIGIITSIWGLVPSIPFALAAVFVSGALGPFFGSLSSSLHGRLVPGNLQGRVNSIRFLIGGSLTPLGAFAGGAIAEAYGISALFLAAGLLPAIFAGTALFLPGLRMLDGDLSMLEARHLPNSRPPAAAPGILAKR
;
A
#
# COMPACT_ATOMS: atom_id res chain seq x y z
N MET A 1 -6.05 -22.18 -21.07
CA MET A 1 -5.78 -20.74 -21.29
C MET A 1 -6.69 -19.94 -20.38
N LEU A 2 -6.28 -18.76 -19.91
CA LEU A 2 -7.16 -17.82 -19.22
C LEU A 2 -8.16 -17.24 -20.25
N LYS A 3 -9.40 -16.94 -19.81
CA LYS A 3 -10.45 -16.43 -20.72
C LYS A 3 -10.07 -15.04 -21.27
N ARG A 4 -10.51 -14.69 -22.48
CA ARG A 4 -10.29 -13.37 -23.08
C ARG A 4 -10.71 -12.23 -22.16
N SER A 5 -11.80 -12.40 -21.42
CA SER A 5 -12.31 -11.44 -20.45
C SER A 5 -11.34 -11.19 -19.27
N TYR A 6 -10.54 -12.18 -18.90
CA TYR A 6 -9.52 -12.01 -17.87
C TYR A 6 -8.40 -11.06 -18.34
N TYR A 7 -7.95 -11.20 -19.58
CA TYR A 7 -6.92 -10.28 -20.11
C TYR A 7 -7.42 -8.85 -20.24
N GLY A 8 -8.71 -8.65 -20.57
CA GLY A 8 -9.32 -7.32 -20.53
C GLY A 8 -9.31 -6.70 -19.14
N LEU A 9 -9.68 -7.48 -18.11
CA LEU A 9 -9.61 -7.02 -16.72
C LEU A 9 -8.16 -6.77 -16.28
N LEU A 10 -7.23 -7.66 -16.64
CA LEU A 10 -5.80 -7.49 -16.36
C LEU A 10 -5.27 -6.20 -16.97
N SER A 11 -5.58 -5.92 -18.25
CA SER A 11 -5.19 -4.68 -18.92
C SER A 11 -5.77 -3.45 -18.20
N THR A 12 -7.04 -3.50 -17.80
CA THR A 12 -7.67 -2.41 -17.01
C THR A 12 -6.90 -2.12 -15.72
N ILE A 13 -6.62 -3.15 -14.93
CA ILE A 13 -5.92 -3.00 -13.65
C ILE A 13 -4.50 -2.48 -13.86
N SER A 14 -3.79 -3.02 -14.85
CA SER A 14 -2.41 -2.63 -15.17
C SER A 14 -2.33 -1.18 -15.67
N LEU A 15 -3.23 -0.79 -16.60
CA LEU A 15 -3.30 0.58 -17.10
C LEU A 15 -3.66 1.57 -16.00
N SER A 16 -4.64 1.23 -15.14
CA SER A 16 -4.98 2.08 -14.00
C SER A 16 -3.81 2.25 -13.05
N ALA A 17 -3.12 1.16 -12.67
CA ALA A 17 -1.97 1.22 -11.77
C ALA A 17 -0.80 2.02 -12.36
N PHE A 18 -0.55 1.87 -13.66
CA PHE A 18 0.48 2.65 -14.36
C PHE A 18 0.12 4.12 -14.44
N GLY A 19 -1.13 4.44 -14.82
CA GLY A 19 -1.63 5.80 -14.83
C GLY A 19 -1.56 6.46 -13.46
N ASP A 20 -1.91 5.74 -12.39
CA ASP A 20 -1.84 6.23 -11.01
C ASP A 20 -0.42 6.67 -10.62
N ALA A 21 0.60 5.92 -11.04
CA ALA A 21 1.99 6.27 -10.76
C ALA A 21 2.39 7.59 -11.44
N PHE A 22 1.94 7.83 -12.67
CA PHE A 22 2.15 9.10 -13.37
C PHE A 22 1.39 10.25 -12.72
N GLY A 23 0.11 10.04 -12.41
CA GLY A 23 -0.75 11.05 -11.80
C GLY A 23 -0.27 11.49 -10.43
N LEU A 24 0.14 10.54 -9.59
CA LEU A 24 0.64 10.84 -8.24
C LEU A 24 1.89 11.72 -8.30
N LEU A 25 2.92 11.29 -9.02
CA LEU A 25 4.17 12.06 -9.14
C LEU A 25 3.94 13.44 -9.75
N ALA A 26 3.11 13.52 -10.80
CA ALA A 26 2.81 14.79 -11.45
C ALA A 26 2.04 15.75 -10.53
N MET A 27 1.05 15.27 -9.77
CA MET A 27 0.30 16.10 -8.81
C MET A 27 1.18 16.58 -7.65
N GLU A 28 2.01 15.69 -7.09
CA GLU A 28 2.97 16.06 -6.06
C GLU A 28 3.94 17.12 -6.56
N TRP A 29 4.46 16.95 -7.77
CA TRP A 29 5.39 17.89 -8.39
C TRP A 29 4.73 19.25 -8.63
N LEU A 30 3.50 19.29 -9.19
CA LEU A 30 2.74 20.53 -9.43
C LEU A 30 2.39 21.26 -8.15
N VAL A 31 1.96 20.57 -7.09
CA VAL A 31 1.69 21.20 -5.80
C VAL A 31 2.94 21.89 -5.28
N TYR A 32 4.07 21.23 -5.38
CA TYR A 32 5.32 21.80 -4.90
C TYR A 32 5.80 22.97 -5.80
N GLU A 33 5.66 22.87 -7.11
CA GLU A 33 5.98 23.97 -8.05
C GLU A 33 5.10 25.22 -7.83
N LEU A 34 3.81 25.04 -7.54
CA LEU A 34 2.88 26.15 -7.33
C LEU A 34 3.07 26.83 -5.97
N THR A 35 3.47 26.09 -4.93
CA THR A 35 3.39 26.61 -3.55
C THR A 35 4.75 26.69 -2.84
N GLY A 36 5.72 25.87 -3.22
CA GLY A 36 6.96 25.67 -2.45
C GLY A 36 6.74 25.11 -1.03
N SER A 37 5.48 24.79 -0.66
CA SER A 37 5.10 24.43 0.70
C SER A 37 5.08 22.91 0.92
N LYS A 38 5.80 22.48 1.93
CA LYS A 38 5.81 21.10 2.41
C LYS A 38 4.48 20.73 3.07
N LEU A 39 3.85 21.72 3.72
CA LEU A 39 2.53 21.55 4.31
C LEU A 39 1.47 21.29 3.24
N ALA A 40 1.55 21.97 2.08
CA ALA A 40 0.65 21.72 0.95
C ALA A 40 0.81 20.31 0.39
N MET A 41 2.02 19.74 0.39
CA MET A 41 2.26 18.33 0.03
C MET A 41 1.55 17.37 0.98
N GLY A 42 1.66 17.62 2.29
CA GLY A 42 0.93 16.85 3.31
C GLY A 42 -0.59 16.99 3.17
N ALA A 43 -1.08 18.18 2.85
CA ALA A 43 -2.50 18.44 2.60
C ALA A 43 -3.03 17.74 1.34
N LEU A 44 -2.21 17.63 0.27
CA LEU A 44 -2.56 16.83 -0.91
C LEU A 44 -2.79 15.36 -0.55
N ALA A 45 -1.88 14.77 0.23
CA ALA A 45 -2.01 13.39 0.70
C ALA A 45 -3.23 13.21 1.62
N LEU A 46 -3.56 14.19 2.47
CA LEU A 46 -4.80 14.20 3.27
C LEU A 46 -6.04 14.25 2.39
N SER A 47 -6.04 15.10 1.36
CA SER A 47 -7.19 15.28 0.47
C SER A 47 -7.55 14.00 -0.29
N SER A 48 -6.56 13.16 -0.62
CA SER A 48 -6.79 11.83 -1.22
C SER A 48 -7.09 10.76 -0.17
N GLY A 49 -6.35 10.74 0.93
CA GLY A 49 -6.37 9.66 1.91
C GLY A 49 -7.61 9.65 2.81
N ILE A 50 -8.16 10.82 3.17
CA ILE A 50 -9.39 10.86 4.00
C ILE A 50 -10.60 10.31 3.23
N PRO A 51 -10.93 10.76 2.00
CA PRO A 51 -12.01 10.16 1.23
C PRO A 51 -11.79 8.67 0.95
N GLU A 52 -10.55 8.27 0.67
CA GLU A 52 -10.20 6.86 0.48
C GLU A 52 -10.52 6.04 1.74
N LEU A 53 -10.07 6.50 2.92
CA LEU A 53 -10.31 5.82 4.18
C LEU A 53 -11.81 5.71 4.49
N VAL A 54 -12.54 6.82 4.38
CA VAL A 54 -13.98 6.87 4.65
C VAL A 54 -14.73 5.93 3.73
N LEU A 55 -14.48 5.98 2.42
CA LEU A 55 -15.18 5.12 1.46
C LEU A 55 -14.75 3.65 1.54
N ARG A 56 -13.53 3.36 1.96
CA ARG A 56 -13.10 1.99 2.23
C ARG A 56 -13.88 1.38 3.41
N LEU A 57 -14.24 2.19 4.41
CA LEU A 57 -15.02 1.76 5.56
C LEU A 57 -16.51 1.55 5.24
N ILE A 58 -17.11 2.50 4.50
CA ILE A 58 -18.59 2.50 4.28
C ILE A 58 -19.00 2.02 2.89
N GLY A 59 -18.08 1.95 1.93
CA GLY A 59 -18.39 1.72 0.51
C GLY A 59 -18.46 0.25 0.08
N SER A 60 -18.03 -0.70 0.92
CA SER A 60 -18.04 -2.12 0.57
C SER A 60 -19.45 -2.63 0.17
N PRO A 61 -20.55 -2.25 0.85
CA PRO A 61 -21.91 -2.67 0.44
C PRO A 61 -22.34 -2.11 -0.92
N LEU A 62 -21.74 -1.00 -1.36
CA LEU A 62 -22.05 -0.39 -2.65
C LEU A 62 -21.49 -1.23 -3.81
N SER A 63 -20.28 -1.74 -3.67
CA SER A 63 -19.64 -2.61 -4.67
C SER A 63 -20.38 -3.95 -4.86
N ASP A 64 -21.06 -4.45 -3.80
CA ASP A 64 -21.77 -5.73 -3.83
C ASP A 64 -23.14 -5.64 -4.51
N ARG A 65 -23.73 -4.45 -4.61
CA ARG A 65 -25.08 -4.24 -5.17
C ARG A 65 -25.09 -3.80 -6.64
N LEU A 66 -23.97 -3.24 -7.12
CA LEU A 66 -23.90 -2.68 -8.45
C LEU A 66 -23.30 -3.68 -9.46
N PRO A 67 -23.67 -3.57 -10.75
CA PRO A 67 -22.99 -4.34 -11.81
C PRO A 67 -21.52 -3.99 -11.84
N ARG A 68 -20.67 -4.89 -11.34
CA ARG A 68 -19.24 -4.65 -11.03
C ARG A 68 -18.47 -3.98 -12.16
N VAL A 69 -18.60 -4.47 -13.40
CA VAL A 69 -17.88 -3.92 -14.56
C VAL A 69 -18.32 -2.49 -14.88
N ARG A 70 -19.63 -2.21 -14.84
CA ARG A 70 -20.15 -0.85 -15.04
C ARG A 70 -19.74 0.09 -13.92
N PHE A 71 -19.74 -0.41 -12.69
CA PHE A 71 -19.30 0.35 -11.54
C PHE A 71 -17.81 0.73 -11.64
N MET A 72 -16.96 -0.22 -12.02
CA MET A 72 -15.53 0.05 -12.30
C MET A 72 -15.36 1.08 -13.43
N ALA A 73 -16.14 0.99 -14.50
CA ALA A 73 -16.09 1.95 -15.60
C ALA A 73 -16.52 3.35 -15.15
N CYS A 74 -17.55 3.46 -14.31
CA CYS A 74 -17.97 4.73 -13.71
C CYS A 74 -16.88 5.33 -12.81
N LEU A 75 -16.26 4.51 -11.94
CA LEU A 75 -15.16 4.96 -11.09
C LEU A 75 -13.95 5.44 -11.92
N ALA A 76 -13.60 4.72 -12.99
CA ALA A 76 -12.53 5.12 -13.90
C ALA A 76 -12.87 6.42 -14.66
N ALA A 77 -14.14 6.60 -15.06
CA ALA A 77 -14.60 7.83 -15.71
C ALA A 77 -14.56 9.03 -14.76
N VAL A 78 -14.95 8.85 -13.48
CA VAL A 78 -14.81 9.91 -12.47
C VAL A 78 -13.35 10.29 -12.27
N ARG A 79 -12.44 9.32 -12.21
CA ARG A 79 -10.99 9.58 -12.09
C ARG A 79 -10.43 10.28 -13.33
N LEU A 80 -10.88 9.88 -14.52
CA LEU A 80 -10.53 10.56 -15.78
C LEU A 80 -10.92 12.03 -15.74
N LEU A 81 -12.16 12.33 -15.35
CA LEU A 81 -12.66 13.72 -15.24
C LEU A 81 -11.93 14.49 -14.14
N ALA A 82 -11.62 13.84 -13.02
CA ALA A 82 -10.86 14.43 -11.93
C ALA A 82 -9.46 14.89 -12.39
N ILE A 83 -8.77 14.10 -13.22
CA ILE A 83 -7.45 14.46 -13.77
C ILE A 83 -7.57 15.45 -14.94
N ALA A 84 -8.65 15.39 -15.72
CA ALA A 84 -8.89 16.33 -16.81
C ALA A 84 -8.99 17.79 -16.31
N LEU A 85 -9.48 18.01 -15.07
CA LEU A 85 -9.59 19.34 -14.47
C LEU A 85 -8.22 20.01 -14.31
N PRO A 86 -7.27 19.51 -13.52
CA PRO A 86 -5.96 20.15 -13.38
C PRO A 86 -5.16 20.17 -14.69
N LEU A 87 -5.30 19.17 -15.57
CA LEU A 87 -4.65 19.16 -16.86
C LEU A 87 -5.17 20.33 -17.74
N GLY A 88 -6.50 20.48 -17.88
CA GLY A 88 -7.10 21.53 -18.68
C GLY A 88 -6.78 22.93 -18.15
N MET A 89 -6.88 23.12 -16.82
CA MET A 89 -6.53 24.39 -16.18
C MET A 89 -5.03 24.69 -16.24
N GLY A 90 -4.18 23.65 -16.20
CA GLY A 90 -2.74 23.80 -16.39
C GLY A 90 -2.39 24.25 -17.82
N LEU A 91 -3.00 23.64 -18.83
CA LEU A 91 -2.82 24.02 -20.24
C LEU A 91 -3.35 25.45 -20.53
N ALA A 92 -4.40 25.88 -19.81
CA ALA A 92 -4.93 27.23 -19.89
C ALA A 92 -4.10 28.27 -19.09
N GLY A 93 -3.06 27.86 -18.37
CA GLY A 93 -2.26 28.74 -17.50
C GLY A 93 -3.01 29.24 -16.25
N GLN A 94 -4.11 28.57 -15.86
CA GLN A 94 -4.98 28.96 -14.74
C GLN A 94 -5.02 27.89 -13.63
N LEU A 95 -3.97 27.06 -13.54
CA LEU A 95 -3.89 26.02 -12.54
C LEU A 95 -3.80 26.63 -11.14
N GLN A 96 -4.68 26.18 -10.26
CA GLN A 96 -4.71 26.56 -8.85
C GLN A 96 -4.64 25.32 -7.95
N LEU A 97 -4.21 25.50 -6.72
CA LEU A 97 -3.99 24.43 -5.77
C LEU A 97 -5.24 23.56 -5.51
N TRP A 98 -6.42 24.19 -5.44
CA TRP A 98 -7.67 23.48 -5.18
C TRP A 98 -8.06 22.51 -6.31
N HIS A 99 -7.64 22.76 -7.58
CA HIS A 99 -7.87 21.81 -8.68
C HIS A 99 -7.15 20.47 -8.39
N LEU A 100 -5.90 20.54 -7.87
CA LEU A 100 -5.11 19.37 -7.53
C LEU A 100 -5.69 18.64 -6.33
N PHE A 101 -6.14 19.36 -5.29
CA PHE A 101 -6.77 18.77 -4.11
C PHE A 101 -8.11 18.11 -4.44
N ALA A 102 -8.95 18.75 -5.28
CA ALA A 102 -10.20 18.15 -5.73
C ALA A 102 -9.95 16.88 -6.56
N ALA A 103 -8.98 16.91 -7.47
CA ALA A 103 -8.60 15.74 -8.27
C ALA A 103 -8.07 14.60 -7.38
N ALA A 104 -7.21 14.90 -6.42
CA ALA A 104 -6.69 13.93 -5.47
C ALA A 104 -7.81 13.31 -4.61
N GLY A 105 -8.71 14.13 -4.09
CA GLY A 105 -9.84 13.68 -3.27
C GLY A 105 -10.78 12.74 -4.02
N LEU A 106 -11.18 13.12 -5.24
CA LEU A 106 -12.01 12.28 -6.10
C LEU A 106 -11.30 10.98 -6.51
N SER A 107 -10.01 11.06 -6.83
CA SER A 107 -9.21 9.88 -7.18
C SER A 107 -9.07 8.91 -6.01
N GLY A 108 -8.79 9.41 -4.80
CA GLY A 108 -8.72 8.59 -3.58
C GLY A 108 -10.06 7.94 -3.24
N ALA A 109 -11.16 8.69 -3.33
CA ALA A 109 -12.51 8.17 -3.17
C ALA A 109 -12.80 6.99 -4.12
N CYS A 110 -12.47 7.16 -5.38
CA CYS A 110 -12.67 6.11 -6.39
C CYS A 110 -11.73 4.91 -6.19
N ALA A 111 -10.47 5.14 -5.79
CA ALA A 111 -9.49 4.09 -5.54
C ALA A 111 -9.94 3.14 -4.43
N ALA A 112 -10.59 3.66 -3.37
CA ALA A 112 -11.14 2.89 -2.27
C ALA A 112 -12.10 1.77 -2.73
N LEU A 113 -12.86 2.04 -3.79
CA LEU A 113 -13.90 1.14 -4.30
C LEU A 113 -13.45 0.32 -5.51
N PHE A 114 -12.51 0.85 -6.31
CA PHE A 114 -12.09 0.23 -7.58
C PHE A 114 -11.41 -1.12 -7.36
N MET A 115 -10.38 -1.18 -6.48
CA MET A 115 -9.61 -2.41 -6.29
C MET A 115 -10.41 -3.55 -5.64
N PRO A 116 -11.21 -3.35 -4.58
CA PRO A 116 -12.06 -4.40 -4.06
C PRO A 116 -13.04 -4.94 -5.10
N THR A 117 -13.64 -4.04 -5.92
CA THR A 117 -14.54 -4.43 -7.00
C THR A 117 -13.81 -5.24 -8.07
N ALA A 118 -12.60 -4.83 -8.47
CA ALA A 118 -11.78 -5.54 -9.45
C ALA A 118 -11.42 -6.96 -8.96
N MET A 119 -11.01 -7.10 -7.68
CA MET A 119 -10.71 -8.40 -7.08
C MET A 119 -11.95 -9.32 -7.06
N ALA A 120 -13.14 -8.77 -6.82
CA ALA A 120 -14.40 -9.52 -6.84
C ALA A 120 -14.85 -9.95 -8.26
N VAL A 121 -14.33 -9.35 -9.32
CA VAL A 121 -14.59 -9.72 -10.73
C VAL A 121 -13.74 -10.91 -11.17
N ILE A 122 -12.53 -11.08 -10.63
CA ILE A 122 -11.56 -12.10 -11.07
C ILE A 122 -12.15 -13.52 -11.11
N PRO A 123 -12.84 -14.03 -10.07
CA PRO A 123 -13.41 -15.38 -10.11
C PRO A 123 -14.44 -15.58 -11.21
N GLY A 124 -15.14 -14.53 -11.63
CA GLY A 124 -16.12 -14.59 -12.73
C GLY A 124 -15.51 -14.64 -14.13
N VAL A 125 -14.27 -14.14 -14.29
CA VAL A 125 -13.59 -14.06 -15.60
C VAL A 125 -12.41 -15.03 -15.74
N ALA A 126 -11.86 -15.52 -14.63
CA ALA A 126 -10.80 -16.52 -14.62
C ALA A 126 -11.37 -17.95 -14.51
N ASP A 127 -10.57 -18.93 -14.90
CA ASP A 127 -10.88 -20.34 -14.65
C ASP A 127 -10.63 -20.63 -13.15
N SER A 128 -11.57 -21.26 -12.47
CA SER A 128 -11.48 -21.61 -11.04
C SER A 128 -10.21 -22.40 -10.68
N ARG A 129 -9.75 -23.24 -11.61
CA ARG A 129 -8.50 -24.03 -11.43
C ARG A 129 -7.23 -23.17 -11.57
N LYS A 130 -7.33 -21.93 -12.01
CA LYS A 130 -6.19 -21.04 -12.31
C LYS A 130 -6.23 -19.72 -11.54
N LEU A 131 -7.08 -19.62 -10.51
CA LEU A 131 -7.25 -18.39 -9.73
C LEU A 131 -5.93 -17.91 -9.10
N VAL A 132 -5.14 -18.83 -8.52
CA VAL A 132 -3.83 -18.49 -7.93
C VAL A 132 -2.92 -17.85 -8.98
N ARG A 133 -2.85 -18.42 -10.20
CA ARG A 133 -2.07 -17.85 -11.30
C ARG A 133 -2.64 -16.50 -11.75
N ALA A 134 -3.97 -16.36 -11.78
CA ALA A 134 -4.61 -15.11 -12.18
C ALA A 134 -4.26 -13.97 -11.21
N PHE A 135 -4.35 -14.21 -9.91
CA PHE A 135 -3.94 -13.22 -8.89
C PHE A 135 -2.44 -12.90 -8.97
N ALA A 136 -1.58 -13.93 -9.09
CA ALA A 136 -0.13 -13.74 -9.20
C ALA A 136 0.27 -12.87 -10.42
N VAL A 137 -0.39 -13.06 -11.58
CA VAL A 137 -0.14 -12.23 -12.75
C VAL A 137 -0.59 -10.78 -12.55
N ILE A 138 -1.75 -10.57 -11.92
CA ILE A 138 -2.23 -9.21 -11.58
C ILE A 138 -1.25 -8.51 -10.62
N ASP A 139 -0.82 -9.19 -9.57
CA ASP A 139 0.13 -8.61 -8.62
C ASP A 139 1.50 -8.36 -9.26
N GLY A 140 1.94 -9.24 -10.17
CA GLY A 140 3.14 -9.02 -10.99
C GLY A 140 3.03 -7.77 -11.88
N CYS A 141 1.89 -7.56 -12.56
CA CYS A 141 1.65 -6.37 -13.37
C CYS A 141 1.60 -5.09 -12.52
N LYS A 142 0.97 -5.14 -11.34
CA LYS A 142 0.97 -4.03 -10.39
C LYS A 142 2.39 -3.72 -9.89
N GLY A 143 3.18 -4.76 -9.59
CA GLY A 143 4.58 -4.61 -9.21
C GLY A 143 5.41 -3.97 -10.33
N ALA A 144 5.20 -4.38 -11.59
CA ALA A 144 5.83 -3.76 -12.74
C ALA A 144 5.42 -2.29 -12.90
N ALA A 145 4.14 -1.96 -12.70
CA ALA A 145 3.67 -0.57 -12.72
C ALA A 145 4.29 0.27 -11.60
N ALA A 146 4.42 -0.29 -10.39
CA ALA A 146 5.06 0.38 -9.26
C ALA A 146 6.56 0.59 -9.48
N LEU A 147 7.23 -0.30 -10.23
CA LEU A 147 8.65 -0.18 -10.57
C LEU A 147 8.89 0.81 -11.71
N LEU A 148 8.18 0.64 -12.82
CA LEU A 148 8.44 1.37 -14.06
C LEU A 148 7.69 2.72 -14.13
N GLY A 149 6.50 2.79 -13.50
CA GLY A 149 5.65 3.97 -13.55
C GLY A 149 6.33 5.24 -13.04
N PRO A 150 6.83 5.27 -11.78
CA PRO A 150 7.49 6.44 -11.24
C PRO A 150 8.79 6.81 -11.98
N ALA A 151 9.55 5.80 -12.45
CA ALA A 151 10.75 6.05 -13.24
C ALA A 151 10.45 6.82 -14.53
N LEU A 152 9.47 6.31 -15.30
CA LEU A 152 9.05 6.94 -16.55
C LEU A 152 8.36 8.28 -16.30
N ALA A 153 7.52 8.37 -15.28
CA ALA A 153 6.88 9.63 -14.87
C ALA A 153 7.92 10.70 -14.50
N GLY A 154 8.97 10.31 -13.76
CA GLY A 154 10.06 11.19 -13.39
C GLY A 154 10.84 11.71 -14.60
N VAL A 155 11.20 10.83 -15.54
CA VAL A 155 11.90 11.21 -16.79
C VAL A 155 11.04 12.16 -17.62
N ILE A 156 9.76 11.86 -17.81
CA ILE A 156 8.84 12.71 -18.60
C ILE A 156 8.63 14.05 -17.91
N THR A 157 8.44 14.07 -16.59
CA THR A 157 8.28 15.29 -15.82
C THR A 157 9.55 16.16 -15.88
N ALA A 158 10.73 15.56 -15.82
CA ALA A 158 11.99 16.28 -15.95
C ALA A 158 12.19 16.87 -17.38
N ALA A 159 11.82 16.12 -18.41
CA ALA A 159 12.02 16.53 -19.81
C ALA A 159 10.99 17.51 -20.31
N SER A 160 9.73 17.42 -19.88
CA SER A 160 8.59 18.10 -20.49
C SER A 160 7.65 18.76 -19.49
N GLY A 161 7.96 18.73 -18.20
CA GLY A 161 7.11 19.20 -17.11
C GLY A 161 6.07 18.18 -16.65
N ALA A 162 5.33 18.52 -15.61
CA ALA A 162 4.39 17.59 -14.97
C ALA A 162 3.06 17.45 -15.73
N LEU A 163 2.64 18.44 -16.53
CA LEU A 163 1.38 18.37 -17.28
C LEU A 163 1.33 17.22 -18.30
N PRO A 164 2.37 16.93 -19.10
CA PRO A 164 2.40 15.74 -19.95
C PRO A 164 2.24 14.44 -19.19
N ALA A 165 2.79 14.32 -17.97
CA ALA A 165 2.60 13.14 -17.13
C ALA A 165 1.14 12.97 -16.69
N LEU A 166 0.41 14.05 -16.38
CA LEU A 166 -1.06 14.01 -16.19
C LEU A 166 -1.79 13.59 -17.46
N GLY A 167 -1.32 14.02 -18.65
CA GLY A 167 -1.86 13.60 -19.94
C GLY A 167 -1.74 12.08 -20.15
N ILE A 168 -0.60 11.48 -19.77
CA ILE A 168 -0.41 10.03 -19.83
C ILE A 168 -1.34 9.31 -18.84
N ASN A 169 -1.50 9.83 -17.62
CA ASN A 169 -2.49 9.29 -16.68
C ASN A 169 -3.90 9.29 -17.29
N MET A 170 -4.31 10.39 -17.90
CA MET A 170 -5.59 10.52 -18.59
C MET A 170 -5.75 9.50 -19.74
N LEU A 171 -4.70 9.29 -20.55
CA LEU A 171 -4.69 8.26 -21.60
C LEU A 171 -4.81 6.85 -21.03
N CYS A 172 -4.12 6.56 -19.93
CA CYS A 172 -4.22 5.26 -19.24
C CYS A 172 -5.65 4.98 -18.74
N TYR A 173 -6.32 5.97 -18.15
CA TYR A 173 -7.73 5.79 -17.73
C TYR A 173 -8.67 5.65 -18.92
N THR A 174 -8.45 6.41 -19.99
CA THR A 174 -9.24 6.26 -21.23
C THR A 174 -9.12 4.86 -21.80
N ALA A 175 -7.90 4.33 -21.89
CA ALA A 175 -7.65 2.96 -22.34
C ALA A 175 -8.24 1.92 -21.36
N ALA A 176 -8.14 2.15 -20.04
CA ALA A 176 -8.76 1.27 -19.03
C ALA A 176 -10.30 1.23 -19.17
N ILE A 177 -10.94 2.36 -19.41
CA ILE A 177 -12.40 2.43 -19.68
C ILE A 177 -12.73 1.68 -20.95
N ALA A 178 -11.97 1.88 -22.03
CA ALA A 178 -12.20 1.16 -23.29
C ALA A 178 -12.12 -0.36 -23.12
N THR A 179 -11.11 -0.85 -22.36
CA THR A 179 -11.00 -2.30 -22.06
C THR A 179 -12.16 -2.81 -21.21
N LEU A 180 -12.66 -2.02 -20.24
CA LEU A 180 -13.84 -2.38 -19.44
C LEU A 180 -15.12 -2.46 -20.25
N LEU A 181 -15.33 -1.54 -21.20
CA LEU A 181 -16.50 -1.54 -22.07
C LEU A 181 -16.52 -2.73 -23.03
N CYS A 182 -15.34 -3.27 -23.39
CA CYS A 182 -15.21 -4.48 -24.19
C CYS A 182 -15.44 -5.78 -23.38
N LEU A 183 -15.56 -5.71 -22.05
CA LEU A 183 -15.81 -6.90 -21.24
C LEU A 183 -17.27 -7.36 -21.36
N PRO A 184 -17.52 -8.68 -21.38
CA PRO A 184 -18.88 -9.20 -21.39
C PRO A 184 -19.62 -8.81 -20.10
N LYS A 185 -20.92 -8.66 -20.20
CA LYS A 185 -21.78 -8.43 -19.05
C LYS A 185 -21.65 -9.64 -18.11
N LEU A 186 -21.07 -9.43 -16.94
CA LEU A 186 -21.04 -10.44 -15.88
C LEU A 186 -22.40 -10.48 -15.18
N PRO A 187 -22.82 -11.65 -14.66
CA PRO A 187 -23.99 -11.76 -13.82
C PRO A 187 -23.93 -10.74 -12.69
N LYS A 188 -25.08 -10.15 -12.36
CA LYS A 188 -25.17 -9.33 -11.15
C LYS A 188 -24.80 -10.22 -9.96
N PRO A 189 -24.09 -9.68 -8.97
CA PRO A 189 -23.94 -10.39 -7.70
C PRO A 189 -25.34 -10.75 -7.19
N ASP A 190 -25.53 -11.97 -6.72
CA ASP A 190 -26.72 -12.28 -5.94
C ASP A 190 -26.72 -11.30 -4.76
N ALA A 191 -27.78 -10.50 -4.68
CA ALA A 191 -27.88 -9.46 -3.66
C ALA A 191 -27.69 -10.13 -2.30
N ALA A 192 -26.63 -9.78 -1.60
CA ALA A 192 -26.43 -10.27 -0.23
C ALA A 192 -27.67 -9.92 0.58
N PRO A 193 -28.39 -10.90 1.17
CA PRO A 193 -29.56 -10.64 1.96
C PRO A 193 -29.11 -9.92 3.25
N GLY A 194 -29.32 -8.61 3.31
CA GLY A 194 -29.06 -7.85 4.51
C GLY A 194 -28.90 -6.35 4.27
N ARG A 195 -29.55 -5.54 5.09
CA ARG A 195 -29.25 -4.11 5.21
C ARG A 195 -27.89 -3.98 5.90
N PHE A 196 -26.98 -3.17 5.33
CA PHE A 196 -25.78 -2.75 6.06
C PHE A 196 -26.23 -2.15 7.40
N SER A 197 -25.78 -2.76 8.48
CA SER A 197 -26.01 -2.25 9.83
C SER A 197 -24.69 -1.79 10.40
N LEU A 198 -24.56 -0.49 10.64
CA LEU A 198 -23.39 0.08 11.29
C LEU A 198 -23.14 -0.59 12.66
N ALA A 199 -24.22 -0.92 13.38
CA ALA A 199 -24.14 -1.63 14.66
C ALA A 199 -23.52 -3.05 14.50
N ALA A 200 -23.92 -3.79 13.45
CA ALA A 200 -23.32 -5.10 13.17
C ALA A 200 -21.83 -4.96 12.80
N TYR A 201 -21.49 -3.97 11.98
CA TYR A 201 -20.09 -3.68 11.60
C TYR A 201 -19.24 -3.28 12.82
N MET A 202 -19.75 -2.40 13.69
CA MET A 202 -19.04 -2.03 14.93
C MET A 202 -18.87 -3.21 15.88
N ARG A 203 -19.83 -4.12 15.91
CA ARG A 203 -19.72 -5.36 16.70
C ARG A 203 -18.63 -6.27 16.13
N GLU A 204 -18.56 -6.43 14.82
CA GLU A 204 -17.48 -7.20 14.16
C GLU A 204 -16.10 -6.63 14.45
N ILE A 205 -15.95 -5.29 14.43
CA ILE A 205 -14.72 -4.61 14.85
C ILE A 205 -14.42 -4.93 16.32
N ALA A 206 -15.39 -4.81 17.22
CA ALA A 206 -15.19 -5.09 18.64
C ALA A 206 -14.76 -6.56 18.90
N GLU A 207 -15.34 -7.52 18.17
CA GLU A 207 -14.96 -8.94 18.25
C GLU A 207 -13.49 -9.17 17.78
N GLY A 208 -13.07 -8.52 16.71
CA GLY A 208 -11.68 -8.58 16.28
C GLY A 208 -10.70 -7.93 17.26
N PHE A 209 -11.09 -6.83 17.94
CA PHE A 209 -10.29 -6.25 19.03
C PHE A 209 -10.14 -7.21 20.23
N THR A 210 -11.15 -8.05 20.48
CA THR A 210 -11.07 -9.04 21.56
C THR A 210 -9.95 -10.03 21.33
N PHE A 211 -9.69 -10.43 20.08
CA PHE A 211 -8.54 -11.26 19.72
C PHE A 211 -7.21 -10.59 20.12
N TYR A 212 -7.04 -9.31 19.80
CA TYR A 212 -5.80 -8.60 20.16
C TYR A 212 -5.63 -8.40 21.66
N LYS A 213 -6.71 -8.23 22.42
CA LYS A 213 -6.66 -8.23 23.90
C LYS A 213 -6.20 -9.57 24.48
N GLN A 214 -6.63 -10.67 23.86
CA GLN A 214 -6.23 -12.02 24.27
C GLN A 214 -4.81 -12.38 23.83
N PHE A 215 -4.30 -11.71 22.76
CA PHE A 215 -2.98 -11.97 22.24
C PHE A 215 -2.14 -10.67 22.08
N PRO A 216 -1.61 -10.13 23.20
CA PRO A 216 -0.89 -8.86 23.22
C PRO A 216 0.32 -8.78 22.30
N ALA A 217 1.01 -9.90 22.03
CA ALA A 217 2.14 -9.95 21.10
C ALA A 217 1.69 -9.57 19.67
N MET A 218 0.53 -10.04 19.21
CA MET A 218 -0.03 -9.69 17.90
C MET A 218 -0.48 -8.24 17.86
N PHE A 219 -1.00 -7.70 18.97
CA PHE A 219 -1.32 -6.28 19.09
C PHE A 219 -0.06 -5.41 18.95
N THR A 220 1.04 -5.79 19.61
CA THR A 220 2.32 -5.10 19.49
C THR A 220 2.83 -5.07 18.04
N ILE A 221 2.78 -6.20 17.32
CA ILE A 221 3.14 -6.27 15.90
C ILE A 221 2.27 -5.30 15.07
N MET A 222 0.97 -5.26 15.33
CA MET A 222 0.05 -4.37 14.62
C MET A 222 0.38 -2.90 14.89
N LEU A 223 0.67 -2.54 16.15
CA LEU A 223 1.05 -1.17 16.52
C LEU A 223 2.38 -0.78 15.85
N MET A 224 3.35 -1.70 15.81
CA MET A 224 4.61 -1.48 15.10
C MET A 224 4.41 -1.25 13.60
N ALA A 225 3.51 -2.01 12.97
CA ALA A 225 3.13 -1.78 11.57
C ALA A 225 2.55 -0.37 11.37
N SER A 226 1.68 0.08 12.29
CA SER A 226 1.07 1.42 12.22
C SER A 226 2.10 2.54 12.36
N VAL A 227 3.02 2.42 13.33
CA VAL A 227 4.11 3.38 13.53
C VAL A 227 5.03 3.42 12.31
N SER A 228 5.40 2.24 11.77
CA SER A 228 6.23 2.15 10.59
C SER A 228 5.57 2.77 9.35
N ASN A 229 4.27 2.50 9.14
CA ASN A 229 3.51 3.08 8.02
C ASN A 229 3.39 4.60 8.14
N LEU A 230 3.10 5.11 9.34
CA LEU A 230 3.03 6.55 9.61
C LEU A 230 4.37 7.23 9.30
N SER A 231 5.48 6.66 9.78
CA SER A 231 6.82 7.19 9.52
C SER A 231 7.20 7.12 8.04
N SER A 232 6.93 5.99 7.40
CA SER A 232 7.23 5.78 5.99
C SER A 232 6.49 6.78 5.09
N ILE A 233 5.17 6.95 5.30
CA ILE A 233 4.39 7.88 4.48
C ILE A 233 4.83 9.34 4.69
N ALA A 234 5.20 9.72 5.92
CA ALA A 234 5.71 11.05 6.20
C ALA A 234 6.98 11.35 5.38
N VAL A 235 7.91 10.40 5.30
CA VAL A 235 9.12 10.50 4.48
C VAL A 235 8.79 10.53 2.99
N TRP A 236 7.96 9.60 2.50
CA TRP A 236 7.64 9.49 1.08
C TRP A 236 6.89 10.71 0.54
N THR A 237 5.99 11.31 1.34
CA THR A 237 5.30 12.56 0.96
C THR A 237 6.27 13.73 0.80
N MET A 238 7.40 13.71 1.48
CA MET A 238 8.43 14.75 1.41
C MET A 238 9.53 14.45 0.39
N MET A 239 9.37 13.45 -0.46
CA MET A 239 10.40 13.08 -1.44
C MET A 239 10.62 14.17 -2.51
N VAL A 240 9.56 14.84 -2.97
CA VAL A 240 9.68 15.94 -3.94
C VAL A 240 10.47 17.12 -3.35
N PRO A 241 10.09 17.66 -2.17
CA PRO A 241 10.89 18.69 -1.50
C PRO A 241 12.34 18.23 -1.22
N TYR A 242 12.52 16.97 -0.79
CA TYR A 242 13.86 16.42 -0.53
C TYR A 242 14.74 16.44 -1.79
N VAL A 243 14.19 15.97 -2.91
CA VAL A 243 14.92 15.96 -4.20
C VAL A 243 15.25 17.38 -4.66
N ARG A 244 14.33 18.33 -4.50
CA ARG A 244 14.50 19.73 -4.92
C ARG A 244 15.40 20.55 -4.00
N GLU A 245 15.13 20.51 -2.70
CA GLU A 245 15.80 21.39 -1.73
C GLU A 245 17.12 20.82 -1.19
N VAL A 246 17.17 19.49 -0.97
CA VAL A 246 18.32 18.86 -0.32
C VAL A 246 19.29 18.27 -1.34
N LEU A 247 18.77 17.60 -2.37
CA LEU A 247 19.61 17.00 -3.41
C LEU A 247 19.88 17.95 -4.59
N HIS A 248 19.12 19.05 -4.71
CA HIS A 248 19.18 20.00 -5.82
C HIS A 248 19.07 19.32 -7.20
N ARG A 249 18.05 18.43 -7.33
CA ARG A 249 17.82 17.60 -8.52
C ARG A 249 16.39 17.76 -9.04
N ASP A 250 16.14 17.17 -10.19
CA ASP A 250 14.88 17.17 -10.92
C ASP A 250 14.00 15.94 -10.64
N ALA A 251 12.88 15.86 -11.34
CA ALA A 251 11.93 14.76 -11.22
C ALA A 251 12.50 13.40 -11.66
N ALA A 252 13.53 13.37 -12.52
CA ALA A 252 14.17 12.13 -12.92
C ALA A 252 14.89 11.46 -11.72
N ALA A 253 15.50 12.26 -10.83
CA ALA A 253 16.07 11.75 -9.59
C ALA A 253 15.01 11.14 -8.67
N MET A 254 13.80 11.74 -8.58
CA MET A 254 12.66 11.15 -7.87
C MET A 254 12.28 9.78 -8.44
N GLY A 255 12.17 9.68 -9.75
CA GLY A 255 11.90 8.42 -10.46
C GLY A 255 12.95 7.35 -10.18
N THR A 256 14.25 7.71 -10.18
CA THR A 256 15.34 6.77 -9.90
C THR A 256 15.34 6.28 -8.45
N LEU A 257 15.06 7.15 -7.47
CA LEU A 257 14.91 6.78 -6.05
C LEU A 257 13.74 5.80 -5.84
N THR A 258 12.60 6.08 -6.45
CA THR A 258 11.41 5.21 -6.36
C THR A 258 11.69 3.84 -6.99
N THR A 259 12.35 3.83 -8.15
CA THR A 259 12.77 2.59 -8.82
C THR A 259 13.75 1.78 -7.97
N ALA A 260 14.74 2.43 -7.36
CA ALA A 260 15.70 1.78 -6.46
C ALA A 260 15.00 1.12 -5.26
N SER A 261 14.01 1.80 -4.67
CA SER A 261 13.18 1.25 -3.59
C SER A 261 12.38 0.02 -4.03
N ALA A 262 11.75 0.08 -5.21
CA ALA A 262 11.00 -1.03 -5.76
C ALA A 262 11.89 -2.24 -6.11
N LEU A 263 13.08 -2.02 -6.68
CA LEU A 263 14.09 -3.06 -6.89
C LEU A 263 14.54 -3.69 -5.58
N GLY A 264 14.81 -2.88 -4.56
CA GLY A 264 15.08 -3.38 -3.21
C GLY A 264 13.98 -4.31 -2.71
N THR A 265 12.72 -3.90 -2.84
CA THR A 265 11.55 -4.71 -2.44
C THR A 265 11.51 -6.06 -3.17
N LEU A 266 11.77 -6.08 -4.47
CA LEU A 266 11.85 -7.34 -5.24
C LEU A 266 12.97 -8.24 -4.75
N VAL A 267 14.16 -7.68 -4.47
CA VAL A 267 15.27 -8.42 -3.89
C VAL A 267 14.89 -8.99 -2.52
N GLY A 268 14.30 -8.18 -1.64
CA GLY A 268 13.85 -8.63 -0.32
C GLY A 268 12.85 -9.78 -0.38
N LEU A 269 11.85 -9.70 -1.26
CA LEU A 269 10.88 -10.77 -1.49
C LEU A 269 11.56 -12.04 -2.04
N GLY A 270 12.52 -11.88 -2.96
CA GLY A 270 13.33 -12.98 -3.49
C GLY A 270 14.12 -13.68 -2.38
N VAL A 271 14.79 -12.92 -1.52
CA VAL A 271 15.55 -13.48 -0.39
C VAL A 271 14.64 -14.23 0.58
N ILE A 272 13.46 -13.67 0.94
CA ILE A 272 12.48 -14.36 1.80
C ILE A 272 12.04 -15.68 1.16
N SER A 273 11.78 -15.69 -0.14
CA SER A 273 11.38 -16.89 -0.87
C SER A 273 12.46 -17.99 -0.83
N LEU A 274 13.73 -17.61 -0.87
CA LEU A 274 14.86 -18.55 -0.81
C LEU A 274 15.16 -19.05 0.62
N LEU A 275 14.96 -18.19 1.63
CA LEU A 275 15.21 -18.56 3.04
C LEU A 275 14.17 -19.55 3.58
N GLY A 276 12.98 -19.61 2.97
CA GLY A 276 11.90 -20.47 3.43
C GLY A 276 11.34 -20.07 4.80
N GLU A 277 11.20 -21.02 5.73
CA GLU A 277 10.60 -20.74 7.05
C GLU A 277 11.62 -20.12 8.01
N ILE A 278 11.38 -18.86 8.39
CA ILE A 278 12.20 -18.11 9.33
C ILE A 278 11.71 -18.40 10.75
N THR A 279 12.56 -19.00 11.58
CA THR A 279 12.24 -19.38 12.97
C THR A 279 12.48 -18.25 13.97
N HIS A 280 13.49 -17.39 13.77
CA HIS A 280 13.80 -16.23 14.63
C HIS A 280 13.01 -15.00 14.19
N ARG A 281 11.68 -15.12 14.16
CA ARG A 281 10.75 -14.12 13.57
C ARG A 281 10.87 -12.78 14.27
N ARG A 282 10.96 -12.78 15.60
CA ARG A 282 11.10 -11.56 16.40
C ARG A 282 12.33 -10.75 15.98
N LEU A 283 13.51 -11.38 15.98
CA LEU A 283 14.75 -10.69 15.63
C LEU A 283 14.74 -10.15 14.21
N VAL A 284 14.24 -10.93 13.25
CA VAL A 284 14.17 -10.52 11.86
C VAL A 284 13.18 -9.36 11.66
N MET A 285 12.00 -9.43 12.25
CA MET A 285 10.99 -8.37 12.16
C MET A 285 11.45 -7.07 12.82
N LEU A 286 11.93 -7.14 14.06
CA LEU A 286 12.39 -5.97 14.81
C LEU A 286 13.69 -5.42 14.24
N GLY A 287 14.61 -6.29 13.84
CA GLY A 287 15.88 -5.92 13.22
C GLY A 287 15.66 -5.20 11.89
N SER A 288 14.76 -5.70 11.03
CA SER A 288 14.46 -5.03 9.77
C SER A 288 13.86 -3.63 9.99
N LEU A 289 12.89 -3.47 10.89
CA LEU A 289 12.30 -2.16 11.20
C LEU A 289 13.30 -1.21 11.86
N GLY A 290 14.09 -1.70 12.82
CA GLY A 290 15.12 -0.90 13.47
C GLY A 290 16.18 -0.40 12.50
N THR A 291 16.64 -1.29 11.62
CA THR A 291 17.62 -0.94 10.58
C THR A 291 17.06 0.07 9.58
N ILE A 292 15.82 -0.13 9.10
CA ILE A 292 15.14 0.87 8.24
C ILE A 292 15.07 2.22 8.95
N GLY A 293 14.68 2.23 10.23
CA GLY A 293 14.60 3.46 11.01
C GLY A 293 15.95 4.18 11.13
N ILE A 294 17.03 3.46 11.44
CA ILE A 294 18.38 4.02 11.54
C ILE A 294 18.83 4.57 10.17
N ILE A 295 18.64 3.80 9.10
CA ILE A 295 18.99 4.24 7.74
C ILE A 295 18.23 5.51 7.37
N THR A 296 16.93 5.58 7.66
CA THR A 296 16.09 6.76 7.40
C THR A 296 16.57 7.98 8.17
N SER A 297 16.96 7.81 9.45
CA SER A 297 17.52 8.89 10.27
C SER A 297 18.82 9.44 9.69
N ILE A 298 19.73 8.54 9.28
CA ILE A 298 21.03 8.95 8.69
C ILE A 298 20.79 9.59 7.31
N TRP A 299 19.84 9.07 6.53
CA TRP A 299 19.50 9.59 5.21
C TRP A 299 19.11 11.07 5.24
N GLY A 300 18.35 11.53 6.25
CA GLY A 300 18.03 12.94 6.43
C GLY A 300 19.25 13.84 6.69
N LEU A 301 20.35 13.28 7.17
CA LEU A 301 21.57 14.01 7.52
C LEU A 301 22.61 14.03 6.40
N VAL A 302 22.53 13.14 5.41
CA VAL A 302 23.51 12.98 4.34
C VAL A 302 22.92 13.40 2.98
N PRO A 303 23.17 14.62 2.50
CA PRO A 303 22.65 15.13 1.22
C PRO A 303 23.42 14.57 0.02
N SER A 304 23.33 13.27 -0.20
CA SER A 304 24.09 12.56 -1.25
C SER A 304 23.17 11.61 -2.02
N ILE A 305 23.16 11.72 -3.36
CA ILE A 305 22.36 10.82 -4.23
C ILE A 305 22.77 9.37 -4.10
N PRO A 306 24.07 8.99 -4.15
CA PRO A 306 24.48 7.60 -3.95
C PRO A 306 24.01 7.04 -2.61
N PHE A 307 24.08 7.86 -1.54
CA PHE A 307 23.59 7.45 -0.22
C PHE A 307 22.07 7.31 -0.21
N ALA A 308 21.34 8.25 -0.78
CA ALA A 308 19.89 8.19 -0.89
C ALA A 308 19.42 6.95 -1.66
N LEU A 309 20.06 6.63 -2.80
CA LEU A 309 19.78 5.43 -3.58
C LEU A 309 20.04 4.14 -2.77
N ALA A 310 21.16 4.08 -2.07
CA ALA A 310 21.47 2.96 -1.18
C ALA A 310 20.45 2.83 -0.03
N ALA A 311 20.09 3.96 0.58
CA ALA A 311 19.13 4.01 1.68
C ALA A 311 17.74 3.52 1.27
N VAL A 312 17.19 4.00 0.14
CA VAL A 312 15.87 3.54 -0.35
C VAL A 312 15.90 2.10 -0.83
N PHE A 313 17.00 1.65 -1.46
CA PHE A 313 17.17 0.28 -1.90
C PHE A 313 17.21 -0.69 -0.71
N VAL A 314 18.04 -0.42 0.29
CA VAL A 314 18.17 -1.28 1.48
C VAL A 314 16.88 -1.26 2.30
N SER A 315 16.24 -0.09 2.49
CA SER A 315 14.95 0.01 3.16
C SER A 315 13.86 -0.75 2.42
N GLY A 316 13.84 -0.66 1.08
CA GLY A 316 12.97 -1.46 0.23
C GLY A 316 13.19 -2.96 0.40
N ALA A 317 14.45 -3.42 0.45
CA ALA A 317 14.79 -4.84 0.63
C ALA A 317 14.42 -5.38 2.02
N LEU A 318 14.51 -4.56 3.05
CA LEU A 318 14.18 -4.96 4.43
C LEU A 318 12.68 -4.91 4.74
N GLY A 319 11.91 -4.02 4.09
CA GLY A 319 10.47 -3.86 4.34
C GLY A 319 9.65 -5.14 4.26
N PRO A 320 9.82 -5.99 3.23
CA PRO A 320 9.11 -7.25 3.10
C PRO A 320 9.30 -8.23 4.27
N PHE A 321 10.43 -8.21 4.98
CA PHE A 321 10.67 -9.11 6.11
C PHE A 321 9.65 -8.89 7.23
N PHE A 322 9.41 -7.64 7.61
CA PHE A 322 8.36 -7.35 8.59
C PHE A 322 6.97 -7.70 8.05
N GLY A 323 6.64 -7.24 6.84
CA GLY A 323 5.31 -7.39 6.24
C GLY A 323 4.91 -8.86 6.03
N SER A 324 5.81 -9.67 5.45
CA SER A 324 5.56 -11.08 5.15
C SER A 324 5.46 -11.92 6.43
N LEU A 325 6.36 -11.71 7.38
CA LEU A 325 6.31 -12.42 8.66
C LEU A 325 5.08 -12.05 9.47
N SER A 326 4.72 -10.77 9.56
CA SER A 326 3.48 -10.30 10.18
C SER A 326 2.25 -10.95 9.54
N SER A 327 2.20 -11.03 8.21
CA SER A 327 1.09 -11.64 7.48
C SER A 327 1.03 -13.15 7.72
N SER A 328 2.17 -13.84 7.73
CA SER A 328 2.26 -15.27 8.04
C SER A 328 1.75 -15.57 9.47
N LEU A 329 2.16 -14.77 10.46
CA LEU A 329 1.70 -14.92 11.85
C LEU A 329 0.19 -14.71 11.95
N HIS A 330 -0.38 -13.70 11.30
CA HIS A 330 -1.84 -13.50 11.27
C HIS A 330 -2.56 -14.66 10.57
N GLY A 331 -2.02 -15.18 9.48
CA GLY A 331 -2.60 -16.32 8.77
C GLY A 331 -2.62 -17.61 9.61
N ARG A 332 -1.61 -17.83 10.45
CA ARG A 332 -1.47 -19.03 11.28
C ARG A 332 -2.22 -18.94 12.62
N LEU A 333 -2.15 -17.80 13.30
CA LEU A 333 -2.61 -17.65 14.68
C LEU A 333 -4.04 -17.12 14.81
N VAL A 334 -4.60 -16.54 13.77
CA VAL A 334 -5.98 -16.04 13.79
C VAL A 334 -6.95 -17.15 13.37
N PRO A 335 -7.95 -17.50 14.21
CA PRO A 335 -8.99 -18.47 13.85
C PRO A 335 -9.68 -18.11 12.54
N GLY A 336 -9.99 -19.11 11.69
CA GLY A 336 -10.56 -18.90 10.35
C GLY A 336 -11.85 -18.08 10.35
N ASN A 337 -12.71 -18.26 11.38
CA ASN A 337 -13.96 -17.48 11.56
C ASN A 337 -13.72 -16.03 11.97
N LEU A 338 -12.53 -15.66 12.45
CA LEU A 338 -12.16 -14.29 12.86
C LEU A 338 -11.21 -13.61 11.86
N GLN A 339 -10.66 -14.33 10.88
CA GLN A 339 -9.65 -13.78 9.97
C GLN A 339 -10.13 -12.51 9.24
N GLY A 340 -11.37 -12.48 8.75
CA GLY A 340 -11.92 -11.31 8.11
C GLY A 340 -11.97 -10.10 9.05
N ARG A 341 -12.46 -10.29 10.30
CA ARG A 341 -12.59 -9.24 11.32
C ARG A 341 -11.25 -8.72 11.79
N VAL A 342 -10.32 -9.61 12.08
CA VAL A 342 -8.95 -9.27 12.51
C VAL A 342 -8.18 -8.55 11.39
N ASN A 343 -8.30 -9.02 10.14
CA ASN A 343 -7.70 -8.33 8.99
C ASN A 343 -8.29 -6.93 8.77
N SER A 344 -9.61 -6.76 8.93
CA SER A 344 -10.24 -5.43 8.84
C SER A 344 -9.67 -4.46 9.86
N ILE A 345 -9.46 -4.89 11.11
CA ILE A 345 -8.82 -4.08 12.16
C ILE A 345 -7.36 -3.79 11.81
N ARG A 346 -6.62 -4.80 11.33
CA ARG A 346 -5.23 -4.62 10.90
C ARG A 346 -5.11 -3.54 9.83
N PHE A 347 -5.99 -3.55 8.83
CA PHE A 347 -6.03 -2.51 7.80
C PHE A 347 -6.52 -1.16 8.33
N LEU A 348 -7.52 -1.18 9.22
CA LEU A 348 -8.02 0.05 9.83
C LEU A 348 -6.93 0.76 10.63
N ILE A 349 -6.27 0.07 11.56
CA ILE A 349 -5.25 0.67 12.42
C ILE A 349 -3.95 0.91 11.62
N GLY A 350 -3.52 -0.06 10.81
CA GLY A 350 -2.30 0.06 10.00
C GLY A 350 -2.39 1.12 8.90
N GLY A 351 -3.59 1.39 8.36
CA GLY A 351 -3.81 2.31 7.26
C GLY A 351 -4.42 3.65 7.64
N SER A 352 -5.18 3.74 8.74
CA SER A 352 -5.90 4.97 9.12
C SER A 352 -4.99 6.13 9.50
N LEU A 353 -3.81 5.83 10.03
CA LEU A 353 -2.81 6.84 10.39
C LEU A 353 -2.02 7.36 9.18
N THR A 354 -2.12 6.73 8.02
CA THR A 354 -1.35 7.10 6.83
C THR A 354 -1.60 8.56 6.38
N PRO A 355 -2.85 9.03 6.20
CA PRO A 355 -3.07 10.42 5.82
C PRO A 355 -2.59 11.42 6.87
N LEU A 356 -2.74 11.06 8.15
CA LEU A 356 -2.24 11.89 9.27
C LEU A 356 -0.71 11.93 9.29
N GLY A 357 -0.05 10.81 9.00
CA GLY A 357 1.41 10.74 8.89
C GLY A 357 1.94 11.64 7.77
N ALA A 358 1.30 11.64 6.62
CA ALA A 358 1.65 12.51 5.50
C ALA A 358 1.52 13.98 5.84
N PHE A 359 0.40 14.38 6.47
CA PHE A 359 0.17 15.76 6.89
C PHE A 359 1.12 16.20 8.00
N ALA A 360 1.30 15.38 9.04
CA ALA A 360 2.25 15.62 10.10
C ALA A 360 3.69 15.73 9.57
N GLY A 361 4.05 14.89 8.59
CA GLY A 361 5.33 14.97 7.89
C GLY A 361 5.52 16.32 7.20
N GLY A 362 4.50 16.80 6.48
CA GLY A 362 4.49 18.12 5.86
C GLY A 362 4.66 19.25 6.88
N ALA A 363 3.91 19.20 7.98
CA ALA A 363 3.97 20.20 9.05
C ALA A 363 5.33 20.23 9.75
N ILE A 364 5.91 19.06 10.06
CA ILE A 364 7.25 18.96 10.68
C ILE A 364 8.31 19.48 9.70
N ALA A 365 8.24 19.08 8.43
CA ALA A 365 9.21 19.50 7.42
C ALA A 365 9.13 21.01 7.13
N GLU A 366 7.93 21.61 7.19
CA GLU A 366 7.73 23.05 7.04
C GLU A 366 8.33 23.82 8.22
N ALA A 367 8.09 23.33 9.45
CA ALA A 367 8.51 24.03 10.68
C ALA A 367 10.00 23.84 11.03
N TYR A 368 10.53 22.62 10.82
CA TYR A 368 11.86 22.22 11.31
C TYR A 368 12.82 21.76 10.21
N GLY A 369 12.33 21.69 8.96
CA GLY A 369 13.10 21.22 7.82
C GLY A 369 12.99 19.70 7.57
N ILE A 370 13.39 19.30 6.37
CA ILE A 370 13.27 17.92 5.88
C ILE A 370 14.19 16.97 6.68
N SER A 371 15.40 17.41 7.02
CA SER A 371 16.34 16.61 7.81
C SER A 371 15.81 16.26 9.18
N ALA A 372 15.14 17.20 9.85
CA ALA A 372 14.51 16.97 11.16
C ALA A 372 13.35 15.96 11.05
N LEU A 373 12.55 16.07 9.99
CA LEU A 373 11.50 15.07 9.71
C LEU A 373 12.08 13.67 9.53
N PHE A 374 13.09 13.51 8.67
CA PHE A 374 13.68 12.19 8.38
C PHE A 374 14.31 11.59 9.63
N LEU A 375 14.98 12.41 10.44
CA LEU A 375 15.53 12.01 11.74
C LEU A 375 14.42 11.50 12.66
N ALA A 376 13.36 12.27 12.85
CA ALA A 376 12.24 11.92 13.72
C ALA A 376 11.48 10.68 13.21
N ALA A 377 11.18 10.64 11.90
CA ALA A 377 10.48 9.53 11.27
C ALA A 377 11.31 8.23 11.26
N GLY A 378 12.63 8.32 11.25
CA GLY A 378 13.50 7.17 11.38
C GLY A 378 13.68 6.72 12.82
N LEU A 379 13.91 7.64 13.76
CA LEU A 379 14.10 7.31 15.18
C LEU A 379 12.85 6.69 15.81
N LEU A 380 11.66 7.14 15.44
CA LEU A 380 10.42 6.63 16.00
C LEU A 380 10.26 5.11 15.82
N PRO A 381 10.30 4.50 14.63
CA PRO A 381 10.26 3.04 14.48
C PRO A 381 11.50 2.35 15.02
N ALA A 382 12.69 2.97 14.98
CA ALA A 382 13.90 2.38 15.53
C ALA A 382 13.84 2.21 17.05
N ILE A 383 13.41 3.25 17.78
CA ILE A 383 13.22 3.20 19.24
C ILE A 383 12.12 2.18 19.58
N PHE A 384 11.00 2.20 18.83
CA PHE A 384 9.91 1.28 19.07
C PHE A 384 10.34 -0.18 18.85
N ALA A 385 11.11 -0.45 17.79
CA ALA A 385 11.68 -1.76 17.54
C ALA A 385 12.69 -2.17 18.61
N GLY A 386 13.57 -1.24 19.02
CA GLY A 386 14.54 -1.46 20.08
C GLY A 386 13.89 -1.79 21.41
N THR A 387 12.88 -1.03 21.85
CA THR A 387 12.14 -1.31 23.09
C THR A 387 11.37 -2.63 23.01
N ALA A 388 10.79 -2.96 21.85
CA ALA A 388 10.07 -4.20 21.63
C ALA A 388 10.97 -5.45 21.73
N LEU A 389 12.28 -5.34 21.48
CA LEU A 389 13.24 -6.43 21.69
C LEU A 389 13.27 -6.92 23.14
N PHE A 390 12.97 -6.04 24.09
CA PHE A 390 12.96 -6.38 25.51
C PHE A 390 11.60 -6.91 26.01
N LEU A 391 10.56 -6.88 25.19
CA LEU A 391 9.23 -7.39 25.57
C LEU A 391 9.22 -8.92 25.58
N PRO A 392 9.05 -9.57 26.76
CA PRO A 392 9.09 -11.02 26.84
C PRO A 392 7.96 -11.71 26.06
N GLY A 393 6.81 -11.06 25.92
CA GLY A 393 5.67 -11.55 25.15
C GLY A 393 5.95 -11.79 23.67
N LEU A 394 6.92 -11.11 23.07
CA LEU A 394 7.29 -11.33 21.66
C LEU A 394 8.20 -12.56 21.47
N ARG A 395 8.84 -13.06 22.52
CA ARG A 395 9.69 -14.28 22.44
C ARG A 395 8.90 -15.51 22.07
N MET A 396 7.61 -15.55 22.44
CA MET A 396 6.72 -16.66 22.10
C MET A 396 6.47 -16.82 20.58
N LEU A 397 6.78 -15.82 19.79
CA LEU A 397 6.62 -15.85 18.33
C LEU A 397 7.80 -16.50 17.60
N ASP A 398 8.90 -16.76 18.30
CA ASP A 398 10.06 -17.48 17.78
C ASP A 398 9.88 -19.01 17.91
N GLY A 399 10.55 -19.76 17.03
CA GLY A 399 10.54 -21.21 17.08
C GLY A 399 9.27 -21.88 16.52
N ASP A 400 8.86 -22.98 17.15
CA ASP A 400 7.68 -23.75 16.73
C ASP A 400 6.39 -23.09 17.23
N LEU A 401 5.49 -22.76 16.30
CA LEU A 401 4.21 -22.14 16.60
C LEU A 401 3.10 -23.15 16.92
N SER A 402 3.35 -24.46 16.82
CA SER A 402 2.33 -25.50 17.00
C SER A 402 1.62 -25.42 18.36
N MET A 403 2.35 -25.11 19.43
CA MET A 403 1.77 -24.92 20.77
C MET A 403 0.87 -23.67 20.85
N LEU A 404 1.22 -22.60 20.15
CA LEU A 404 0.40 -21.37 20.07
C LEU A 404 -0.82 -21.60 19.18
N GLU A 405 -0.64 -22.30 18.07
CA GLU A 405 -1.73 -22.69 17.16
C GLU A 405 -2.74 -23.57 17.93
N ALA A 406 -2.30 -24.56 18.65
CA ALA A 406 -3.16 -25.44 19.48
C ALA A 406 -3.92 -24.66 20.57
N ARG A 407 -3.29 -23.68 21.19
CA ARG A 407 -3.90 -22.85 22.25
C ARG A 407 -4.97 -21.90 21.74
N HIS A 408 -4.77 -21.32 20.56
CA HIS A 408 -5.65 -20.30 19.98
C HIS A 408 -6.61 -20.84 18.91
N LEU A 409 -6.36 -22.07 18.42
CA LEU A 409 -7.15 -22.78 17.41
C LEU A 409 -7.59 -24.17 17.93
N PRO A 410 -8.40 -24.27 18.98
CA PRO A 410 -8.73 -25.55 19.63
C PRO A 410 -9.39 -26.58 18.69
N ASN A 411 -9.86 -26.18 17.51
CA ASN A 411 -10.45 -27.03 16.49
C ASN A 411 -9.51 -27.35 15.30
N SER A 412 -8.26 -26.91 15.33
CA SER A 412 -7.27 -27.34 14.33
C SER A 412 -6.83 -28.76 14.70
N ARG A 413 -7.05 -29.74 13.81
CA ARG A 413 -6.48 -31.07 13.95
C ARG A 413 -4.98 -30.93 14.19
N PRO A 414 -4.41 -31.64 15.18
CA PRO A 414 -2.95 -31.69 15.31
C PRO A 414 -2.36 -32.12 13.96
N PRO A 415 -1.22 -31.60 13.55
CA PRO A 415 -0.55 -32.03 12.33
C PRO A 415 -0.40 -33.56 12.44
N ALA A 416 -0.83 -34.29 11.41
CA ALA A 416 -0.66 -35.73 11.34
C ALA A 416 0.81 -36.01 11.64
N ALA A 417 1.06 -36.76 12.69
CA ALA A 417 2.41 -37.19 13.07
C ALA A 417 3.07 -37.75 11.79
N ALA A 418 4.22 -37.22 11.44
CA ALA A 418 4.98 -37.71 10.30
C ALA A 418 5.10 -39.24 10.46
N PRO A 419 4.79 -40.06 9.44
CA PRO A 419 4.87 -41.49 9.53
C PRO A 419 6.30 -41.86 9.94
N GLY A 420 6.42 -42.48 11.08
CA GLY A 420 7.68 -42.83 11.71
C GLY A 420 8.60 -43.54 10.72
N ILE A 421 9.82 -43.06 10.64
CA ILE A 421 10.95 -43.84 10.18
C ILE A 421 11.22 -44.87 11.31
N LEU A 422 10.42 -45.92 11.30
CA LEU A 422 10.70 -47.11 12.13
C LEU A 422 11.66 -47.98 11.35
N ALA A 423 12.87 -48.04 11.86
CA ALA A 423 13.75 -49.19 11.93
C ALA A 423 13.70 -50.19 10.76
N LYS A 424 14.73 -50.16 9.94
CA LYS A 424 15.28 -51.44 9.44
C LYS A 424 16.67 -51.63 10.06
N ARG A 425 16.69 -52.66 10.90
CA ARG A 425 17.90 -53.40 11.17
C ARG A 425 18.46 -54.01 9.89
#